data_137a284d796bcf0952b711171982626a
#
_entry.id   137a284d796bcf0952b711171982626a
#
_cell.length_a   1.000
_cell.length_b   1.000
_cell.length_c   1.000
_cell.angle_alpha   90.00
_cell.angle_beta   90.00
_cell.angle_gamma   90.00
#
_symmetry.space_group_name_H-M   'P 1'
#
loop_
_entity.id
_entity.type
_entity.pdbx_description
1 polymer ?
#
loop_
_entity_poly.entity_id
_entity_poly.type
_entity_poly.pdbx_seq_one_letter_code
_entity_poly.pdbx_strand_id
1 'polypeptide(L)'
;MSIQTVGIVGAGTMGNGIAQACAVAGIPVVMVDISEAAVQKGLATIAGSLDRLIKKEKITAADKDKALSLIKTSTSYDDLKAAQLVIEAATENYDLKVKILQQLDSLLAPEALMASNTSSISITKLAAVTQRADKFIGMHFFKPVPMMKLVEIIRGLQTSDATHDAVKALAEKLGKTPITVKNAPGFVVNRILVPMINEAFYVLAEGTATPEDIDEGMKLGCNHPIGPLALADMIGLDVCLAVMEVYLEEFGDSKYRPCYLLREMVAAGRLGRKTGQGVYTY
;
A
#
# COMPACT_ATOMS: atom_id res chain seq x y z
N MET A 1 -14.42 2.06 -19.63
CA MET A 1 -13.23 1.47 -20.29
C MET A 1 -12.85 0.21 -19.53
N SER A 2 -12.57 -0.92 -20.21
CA SER A 2 -12.14 -2.16 -19.52
C SER A 2 -10.61 -2.24 -19.59
N ILE A 3 -9.95 -2.32 -18.43
CA ILE A 3 -8.49 -2.44 -18.34
C ILE A 3 -8.09 -3.89 -18.59
N GLN A 4 -7.29 -4.12 -19.66
CA GLN A 4 -6.84 -5.45 -20.10
C GLN A 4 -5.35 -5.67 -19.83
N THR A 5 -4.54 -4.61 -19.67
CA THR A 5 -3.10 -4.68 -19.45
C THR A 5 -2.70 -3.70 -18.34
N VAL A 6 -1.89 -4.17 -17.40
CA VAL A 6 -1.44 -3.37 -16.25
C VAL A 6 0.07 -3.30 -16.21
N GLY A 7 0.60 -2.10 -16.07
CA GLY A 7 2.00 -1.86 -15.76
C GLY A 7 2.18 -1.67 -14.25
N ILE A 8 3.25 -2.20 -13.68
CA ILE A 8 3.61 -2.00 -12.26
C ILE A 8 5.03 -1.43 -12.21
N VAL A 9 5.18 -0.30 -11.56
CA VAL A 9 6.50 0.29 -11.28
C VAL A 9 6.88 0.02 -9.83
N GLY A 10 7.96 -0.73 -9.66
CA GLY A 10 8.42 -1.26 -8.39
C GLY A 10 8.13 -2.76 -8.25
N ALA A 11 9.16 -3.58 -8.06
CA ALA A 11 9.06 -5.04 -7.83
C ALA A 11 9.18 -5.41 -6.34
N GLY A 12 9.15 -4.41 -5.45
CA GLY A 12 9.18 -4.59 -4.00
C GLY A 12 7.92 -5.28 -3.46
N THR A 13 7.77 -5.31 -2.14
CA THR A 13 6.70 -6.05 -1.44
C THR A 13 5.29 -5.72 -1.97
N MET A 14 4.99 -4.44 -2.25
CA MET A 14 3.68 -4.05 -2.75
C MET A 14 3.53 -4.36 -4.24
N GLY A 15 4.50 -3.96 -5.06
CA GLY A 15 4.42 -4.14 -6.50
C GLY A 15 4.34 -5.59 -6.94
N ASN A 16 5.17 -6.49 -6.37
CA ASN A 16 5.06 -7.91 -6.67
C ASN A 16 3.71 -8.50 -6.25
N GLY A 17 3.17 -8.06 -5.09
CA GLY A 17 1.85 -8.51 -4.63
C GLY A 17 0.71 -8.04 -5.53
N ILE A 18 0.77 -6.79 -6.05
CA ILE A 18 -0.20 -6.25 -7.00
C ILE A 18 -0.08 -6.99 -8.34
N ALA A 19 1.15 -7.22 -8.83
CA ALA A 19 1.40 -8.00 -10.04
C ALA A 19 0.83 -9.43 -9.93
N GLN A 20 1.05 -10.10 -8.79
CA GLN A 20 0.45 -11.40 -8.51
C GLN A 20 -1.08 -11.36 -8.56
N ALA A 21 -1.71 -10.35 -7.94
CA ALA A 21 -3.16 -10.23 -7.93
C ALA A 21 -3.73 -10.05 -9.34
N CYS A 22 -3.09 -9.22 -10.18
CA CYS A 22 -3.46 -9.03 -11.58
C CYS A 22 -3.31 -10.33 -12.39
N ALA A 23 -2.17 -11.01 -12.28
CA ALA A 23 -1.89 -12.23 -13.04
C ALA A 23 -2.84 -13.38 -12.67
N VAL A 24 -3.14 -13.56 -11.37
CA VAL A 24 -4.11 -14.57 -10.89
C VAL A 24 -5.52 -14.27 -11.42
N ALA A 25 -5.88 -12.99 -11.58
CA ALA A 25 -7.14 -12.59 -12.21
C ALA A 25 -7.15 -12.67 -13.75
N GLY A 26 -6.08 -13.22 -14.36
CA GLY A 26 -5.94 -13.38 -15.80
C GLY A 26 -5.62 -12.09 -16.56
N ILE A 27 -5.02 -11.09 -15.90
CA ILE A 27 -4.63 -9.82 -16.51
C ILE A 27 -3.13 -9.83 -16.76
N PRO A 28 -2.67 -9.64 -18.01
CA PRO A 28 -1.27 -9.43 -18.35
C PRO A 28 -0.64 -8.24 -17.61
N VAL A 29 0.57 -8.45 -17.09
CA VAL A 29 1.31 -7.49 -16.30
C VAL A 29 2.71 -7.29 -16.86
N VAL A 30 3.14 -6.04 -16.92
CA VAL A 30 4.56 -5.68 -17.07
C VAL A 30 5.02 -5.10 -15.74
N MET A 31 5.92 -5.81 -15.05
CA MET A 31 6.50 -5.36 -13.77
C MET A 31 7.90 -4.82 -14.00
N VAL A 32 8.10 -3.55 -13.70
CA VAL A 32 9.35 -2.81 -13.94
C VAL A 32 9.99 -2.39 -12.63
N ASP A 33 11.32 -2.55 -12.52
CA ASP A 33 12.12 -2.00 -11.44
C ASP A 33 13.48 -1.52 -11.99
N ILE A 34 14.25 -0.77 -11.19
CA ILE A 34 15.52 -0.16 -11.60
C ILE A 34 16.63 -1.17 -11.91
N SER A 35 16.52 -2.41 -11.44
CA SER A 35 17.54 -3.44 -11.64
C SER A 35 16.95 -4.81 -11.94
N GLU A 36 17.67 -5.59 -12.74
CA GLU A 36 17.31 -6.99 -13.03
C GLU A 36 17.19 -7.82 -11.75
N ALA A 37 18.09 -7.61 -10.78
CA ALA A 37 18.04 -8.31 -9.50
C ALA A 37 16.74 -8.04 -8.73
N ALA A 38 16.21 -6.80 -8.76
CA ALA A 38 14.97 -6.43 -8.10
C ALA A 38 13.76 -7.10 -8.76
N VAL A 39 13.67 -7.10 -10.10
CA VAL A 39 12.56 -7.73 -10.81
C VAL A 39 12.57 -9.25 -10.66
N GLN A 40 13.75 -9.90 -10.72
CA GLN A 40 13.89 -11.33 -10.50
C GLN A 40 13.52 -11.73 -9.06
N LYS A 41 13.94 -10.96 -8.07
CA LYS A 41 13.53 -11.16 -6.67
C LYS A 41 12.01 -11.02 -6.50
N GLY A 42 11.40 -10.03 -7.17
CA GLY A 42 9.94 -9.84 -7.18
C GLY A 42 9.22 -11.05 -7.76
N LEU A 43 9.67 -11.53 -8.93
CA LEU A 43 9.10 -12.70 -9.59
C LEU A 43 9.25 -13.99 -8.74
N ALA A 44 10.43 -14.20 -8.14
CA ALA A 44 10.66 -15.33 -7.23
C ALA A 44 9.74 -15.26 -5.99
N THR A 45 9.48 -14.04 -5.46
CA THR A 45 8.56 -13.83 -4.34
C THR A 45 7.12 -14.21 -4.74
N ILE A 46 6.68 -13.85 -5.95
CA ILE A 46 5.38 -14.24 -6.50
C ILE A 46 5.30 -15.77 -6.62
N ALA A 47 6.30 -16.40 -7.24
CA ALA A 47 6.33 -17.85 -7.40
C ALA A 47 6.22 -18.60 -6.06
N GLY A 48 7.02 -18.20 -5.05
CA GLY A 48 6.93 -18.76 -3.70
C GLY A 48 5.61 -18.46 -2.98
N SER A 49 4.96 -17.34 -3.29
CA SER A 49 3.62 -17.04 -2.77
C SER A 49 2.57 -17.98 -3.37
N LEU A 50 2.63 -18.22 -4.68
CA LEU A 50 1.73 -19.15 -5.38
C LEU A 50 1.96 -20.60 -4.91
N ASP A 51 3.21 -21.02 -4.65
CA ASP A 51 3.50 -22.34 -4.07
C ASP A 51 2.84 -22.55 -2.70
N ARG A 52 2.79 -21.50 -1.87
CA ARG A 52 2.05 -21.57 -0.59
C ARG A 52 0.54 -21.71 -0.78
N LEU A 53 -0.02 -21.14 -1.86
CA LEU A 53 -1.44 -21.30 -2.20
C LEU A 53 -1.73 -22.73 -2.70
N ILE A 54 -0.83 -23.32 -3.49
CA ILE A 54 -0.94 -24.73 -3.92
C ILE A 54 -0.90 -25.66 -2.69
N LYS A 55 0.06 -25.46 -1.77
CA LYS A 55 0.15 -26.25 -0.53
C LYS A 55 -1.11 -26.16 0.35
N LYS A 56 -1.87 -25.07 0.22
CA LYS A 56 -3.16 -24.87 0.91
C LYS A 56 -4.37 -25.26 0.05
N GLU A 57 -4.13 -25.94 -1.08
CA GLU A 57 -5.17 -26.39 -2.01
C GLU A 57 -6.12 -25.27 -2.52
N LYS A 58 -5.62 -24.03 -2.57
CA LYS A 58 -6.38 -22.88 -3.03
C LYS A 58 -6.28 -22.63 -4.53
N ILE A 59 -5.23 -23.10 -5.16
CA ILE A 59 -4.98 -23.06 -6.61
C ILE A 59 -4.26 -24.33 -7.04
N THR A 60 -4.32 -24.64 -8.33
CA THR A 60 -3.57 -25.77 -8.94
C THR A 60 -2.17 -25.32 -9.42
N ALA A 61 -1.30 -26.29 -9.76
CA ALA A 61 -0.03 -26.00 -10.42
C ALA A 61 -0.24 -25.32 -11.79
N ALA A 62 -1.25 -25.74 -12.54
CA ALA A 62 -1.60 -25.11 -13.82
C ALA A 62 -2.02 -23.65 -13.66
N ASP A 63 -2.76 -23.30 -12.60
CA ASP A 63 -3.10 -21.90 -12.29
C ASP A 63 -1.85 -21.06 -11.98
N LYS A 64 -0.88 -21.63 -11.26
CA LYS A 64 0.42 -20.98 -11.01
C LYS A 64 1.15 -20.70 -12.32
N ASP A 65 1.31 -21.71 -13.17
CA ASP A 65 2.03 -21.58 -14.44
C ASP A 65 1.36 -20.54 -15.34
N LYS A 66 0.03 -20.56 -15.42
CA LYS A 66 -0.77 -19.56 -16.13
C LYS A 66 -0.55 -18.16 -15.57
N ALA A 67 -0.58 -17.98 -14.25
CA ALA A 67 -0.36 -16.66 -13.64
C ALA A 67 1.07 -16.16 -13.93
N LEU A 68 2.09 -16.99 -13.78
CA LEU A 68 3.48 -16.61 -14.06
C LEU A 68 3.69 -16.25 -15.54
N SER A 69 3.06 -16.96 -16.47
CA SER A 69 3.15 -16.66 -17.92
C SER A 69 2.56 -15.29 -18.30
N LEU A 70 1.70 -14.71 -17.46
CA LEU A 70 1.12 -13.37 -17.66
C LEU A 70 2.00 -12.24 -17.14
N ILE A 71 3.11 -12.53 -16.44
CA ILE A 71 3.99 -11.51 -15.87
C ILE A 71 5.25 -11.39 -16.72
N LYS A 72 5.39 -10.26 -17.40
CA LYS A 72 6.63 -9.82 -18.03
C LYS A 72 7.41 -8.95 -17.04
N THR A 73 8.71 -9.21 -16.89
CA THR A 73 9.62 -8.37 -16.11
C THR A 73 10.47 -7.49 -17.02
N SER A 74 10.81 -6.28 -16.58
CA SER A 74 11.66 -5.36 -17.35
C SER A 74 12.38 -4.39 -16.43
N THR A 75 13.46 -3.77 -16.94
CA THR A 75 14.14 -2.63 -16.32
C THR A 75 13.92 -1.33 -17.09
N SER A 76 13.11 -1.36 -18.15
CA SER A 76 12.80 -0.19 -18.98
C SER A 76 11.33 0.20 -18.87
N TYR A 77 11.06 1.49 -18.69
CA TYR A 77 9.70 2.03 -18.77
C TYR A 77 9.10 1.97 -20.18
N ASP A 78 9.93 1.82 -21.21
CA ASP A 78 9.44 1.66 -22.61
C ASP A 78 8.51 0.45 -22.76
N ASP A 79 8.69 -0.59 -21.98
CA ASP A 79 7.82 -1.77 -21.96
C ASP A 79 6.42 -1.50 -21.39
N LEU A 80 6.21 -0.34 -20.76
CA LEU A 80 4.91 0.09 -20.22
C LEU A 80 4.03 0.84 -21.23
N LYS A 81 4.55 1.20 -22.42
CA LYS A 81 3.85 2.01 -23.43
C LYS A 81 2.46 1.49 -23.81
N ALA A 82 2.30 0.17 -23.82
CA ALA A 82 1.03 -0.48 -24.17
C ALA A 82 0.10 -0.72 -22.95
N ALA A 83 0.51 -0.36 -21.75
CA ALA A 83 -0.31 -0.53 -20.55
C ALA A 83 -1.46 0.46 -20.52
N GLN A 84 -2.66 -0.03 -20.23
CA GLN A 84 -3.86 0.81 -20.10
C GLN A 84 -3.99 1.45 -18.72
N LEU A 85 -3.35 0.85 -17.72
CA LEU A 85 -3.17 1.41 -16.39
C LEU A 85 -1.75 1.13 -15.92
N VAL A 86 -1.07 2.14 -15.40
CA VAL A 86 0.21 1.96 -14.70
C VAL A 86 0.04 2.31 -13.22
N ILE A 87 0.41 1.36 -12.34
CA ILE A 87 0.36 1.53 -10.88
C ILE A 87 1.79 1.72 -10.37
N GLU A 88 2.08 2.88 -9.83
CA GLU A 88 3.35 3.18 -9.18
C GLU A 88 3.33 2.65 -7.75
N ALA A 89 4.28 1.78 -7.41
CA ALA A 89 4.47 1.13 -6.11
C ALA A 89 5.97 1.03 -5.73
N ALA A 90 6.80 2.01 -6.16
CA ALA A 90 8.25 1.95 -6.05
C ALA A 90 8.76 2.42 -4.67
N THR A 91 8.27 3.54 -4.18
CA THR A 91 8.82 4.24 -3.00
C THR A 91 7.75 5.06 -2.30
N GLU A 92 8.01 5.51 -1.06
CA GLU A 92 7.17 6.49 -0.38
C GLU A 92 7.87 7.87 -0.26
N ASN A 93 8.81 8.15 -1.16
CA ASN A 93 9.47 9.45 -1.29
C ASN A 93 8.79 10.29 -2.37
N TYR A 94 8.30 11.50 -2.02
CA TYR A 94 7.56 12.38 -2.91
C TYR A 94 8.35 12.77 -4.16
N ASP A 95 9.58 13.26 -4.00
CA ASP A 95 10.38 13.76 -5.12
C ASP A 95 10.72 12.66 -6.12
N LEU A 96 10.97 11.45 -5.63
CA LEU A 96 11.21 10.30 -6.49
C LEU A 96 9.93 9.85 -7.21
N LYS A 97 8.77 9.86 -6.53
CA LYS A 97 7.48 9.60 -7.18
C LYS A 97 7.21 10.63 -8.30
N VAL A 98 7.46 11.91 -8.05
CA VAL A 98 7.29 12.97 -9.07
C VAL A 98 8.13 12.66 -10.32
N LYS A 99 9.41 12.32 -10.16
CA LYS A 99 10.28 11.95 -11.30
C LYS A 99 9.75 10.75 -12.10
N ILE A 100 9.33 9.71 -11.38
CA ILE A 100 8.75 8.50 -11.99
C ILE A 100 7.47 8.86 -12.75
N LEU A 101 6.56 9.60 -12.11
CA LEU A 101 5.26 9.95 -12.71
C LEU A 101 5.41 10.85 -13.93
N GLN A 102 6.30 11.84 -13.91
CA GLN A 102 6.57 12.70 -15.06
C GLN A 102 7.18 11.91 -16.22
N GLN A 103 8.07 10.97 -15.97
CA GLN A 103 8.64 10.11 -17.00
C GLN A 103 7.57 9.19 -17.60
N LEU A 104 6.71 8.58 -16.77
CA LEU A 104 5.59 7.76 -17.24
C LEU A 104 4.58 8.59 -18.05
N ASP A 105 4.27 9.79 -17.60
CA ASP A 105 3.31 10.68 -18.26
C ASP A 105 3.73 11.05 -19.68
N SER A 106 5.03 11.26 -19.91
CA SER A 106 5.58 11.53 -21.25
C SER A 106 5.61 10.30 -22.17
N LEU A 107 5.56 9.08 -21.60
CA LEU A 107 5.76 7.82 -22.31
C LEU A 107 4.46 7.12 -22.67
N LEU A 108 3.47 7.17 -21.78
CA LEU A 108 2.22 6.43 -21.91
C LEU A 108 1.28 7.06 -22.93
N ALA A 109 0.45 6.23 -23.57
CA ALA A 109 -0.60 6.70 -24.45
C ALA A 109 -1.53 7.71 -23.71
N PRO A 110 -2.09 8.71 -24.43
CA PRO A 110 -2.94 9.74 -23.79
C PRO A 110 -4.15 9.20 -23.04
N GLU A 111 -4.65 8.03 -23.43
CA GLU A 111 -5.81 7.36 -22.80
C GLU A 111 -5.43 6.53 -21.57
N ALA A 112 -4.15 6.23 -21.39
CA ALA A 112 -3.69 5.40 -20.29
C ALA A 112 -3.94 6.06 -18.93
N LEU A 113 -4.42 5.27 -17.98
CA LEU A 113 -4.64 5.67 -16.60
C LEU A 113 -3.34 5.53 -15.81
N MET A 114 -3.18 6.36 -14.80
CA MET A 114 -2.08 6.28 -13.84
C MET A 114 -2.62 6.17 -12.41
N ALA A 115 -2.00 5.32 -11.62
CA ALA A 115 -2.32 5.19 -10.20
C ALA A 115 -1.06 5.17 -9.33
N SER A 116 -1.18 5.58 -8.09
CA SER A 116 -0.14 5.37 -7.06
C SER A 116 -0.69 4.53 -5.92
N ASN A 117 0.15 3.60 -5.43
CA ASN A 117 -0.14 2.79 -4.24
C ASN A 117 0.35 3.47 -2.94
N THR A 118 0.62 4.76 -2.96
CA THR A 118 1.03 5.49 -1.76
C THR A 118 0.06 5.29 -0.59
N SER A 119 0.57 5.31 0.62
CA SER A 119 -0.23 5.23 1.86
C SER A 119 -0.45 6.59 2.53
N SER A 120 0.33 7.63 2.14
CA SER A 120 0.38 8.90 2.86
C SER A 120 0.42 10.13 1.96
N ILE A 121 0.95 10.01 0.73
CA ILE A 121 1.15 11.16 -0.15
C ILE A 121 -0.17 11.52 -0.84
N SER A 122 -0.47 12.83 -0.91
CA SER A 122 -1.68 13.34 -1.55
C SER A 122 -1.77 12.95 -3.03
N ILE A 123 -2.84 12.27 -3.39
CA ILE A 123 -3.16 11.89 -4.78
C ILE A 123 -3.37 13.14 -5.64
N THR A 124 -3.94 14.22 -5.08
CA THR A 124 -4.09 15.50 -5.78
C THR A 124 -2.72 16.12 -6.10
N LYS A 125 -1.76 16.09 -5.15
CA LYS A 125 -0.40 16.61 -5.37
C LYS A 125 0.33 15.77 -6.46
N LEU A 126 0.18 14.44 -6.43
CA LEU A 126 0.77 13.56 -7.44
C LEU A 126 0.12 13.71 -8.82
N ALA A 127 -1.19 13.87 -8.89
CA ALA A 127 -1.88 14.13 -10.15
C ALA A 127 -1.45 15.44 -10.81
N ALA A 128 -1.21 16.47 -10.00
CA ALA A 128 -0.86 17.82 -10.49
C ALA A 128 0.51 17.90 -11.18
N VAL A 129 1.39 16.90 -11.04
CA VAL A 129 2.68 16.86 -11.74
C VAL A 129 2.61 16.15 -13.09
N THR A 130 1.41 15.69 -13.50
CA THR A 130 1.14 15.01 -14.77
C THR A 130 0.22 15.85 -15.65
N GLN A 131 0.20 15.56 -16.96
CA GLN A 131 -0.71 16.21 -17.92
C GLN A 131 -2.08 15.50 -18.03
N ARG A 132 -2.32 14.50 -17.16
CA ARG A 132 -3.53 13.67 -17.14
C ARG A 132 -4.15 13.55 -15.73
N ALA A 133 -4.28 14.67 -15.04
CA ALA A 133 -4.75 14.69 -13.66
C ALA A 133 -6.17 14.09 -13.48
N ASP A 134 -7.02 14.15 -14.51
CA ASP A 134 -8.33 13.50 -14.57
C ASP A 134 -8.25 11.98 -14.73
N LYS A 135 -7.12 11.45 -15.23
CA LYS A 135 -6.80 10.03 -15.40
C LYS A 135 -5.85 9.50 -14.31
N PHE A 136 -5.65 10.26 -13.25
CA PHE A 136 -4.81 9.87 -12.11
C PHE A 136 -5.66 9.53 -10.89
N ILE A 137 -5.31 8.44 -10.16
CA ILE A 137 -6.07 7.94 -9.02
C ILE A 137 -5.15 7.26 -7.99
N GLY A 138 -5.58 7.16 -6.74
CA GLY A 138 -4.92 6.32 -5.75
C GLY A 138 -5.50 4.90 -5.75
N MET A 139 -4.63 3.89 -5.69
CA MET A 139 -4.99 2.47 -5.45
C MET A 139 -4.19 1.96 -4.26
N HIS A 140 -4.68 2.18 -3.07
CA HIS A 140 -3.99 1.79 -1.84
C HIS A 140 -4.35 0.35 -1.47
N PHE A 141 -3.42 -0.55 -1.77
CA PHE A 141 -3.48 -1.97 -1.38
C PHE A 141 -2.88 -2.18 0.01
N PHE A 142 -3.30 -3.25 0.68
CA PHE A 142 -2.85 -3.61 2.03
C PHE A 142 -1.94 -4.84 1.98
N LYS A 143 -0.88 -4.83 2.81
CA LYS A 143 0.10 -5.92 2.91
C LYS A 143 -0.41 -7.01 3.86
N PRO A 144 -0.29 -8.31 3.46
CA PRO A 144 0.18 -8.81 2.15
C PRO A 144 -0.94 -8.77 1.08
N VAL A 145 -0.63 -8.20 -0.10
CA VAL A 145 -1.63 -7.93 -1.15
C VAL A 145 -2.44 -9.17 -1.55
N PRO A 146 -1.86 -10.37 -1.74
CA PRO A 146 -2.66 -11.54 -2.11
C PRO A 146 -3.71 -11.95 -1.07
N MET A 147 -3.50 -11.61 0.20
CA MET A 147 -4.37 -12.03 1.32
C MET A 147 -5.41 -10.98 1.68
N MET A 148 -5.04 -9.71 1.62
CA MET A 148 -5.91 -8.61 2.02
C MET A 148 -6.93 -8.31 0.93
N LYS A 149 -8.20 -8.31 1.31
CA LYS A 149 -9.30 -8.08 0.36
C LYS A 149 -9.52 -6.61 0.03
N LEU A 150 -9.19 -5.71 0.96
CA LEU A 150 -9.48 -4.29 0.82
C LEU A 150 -8.54 -3.60 -0.16
N VAL A 151 -9.09 -2.71 -0.98
CA VAL A 151 -8.37 -1.66 -1.72
C VAL A 151 -9.10 -0.35 -1.53
N GLU A 152 -8.41 0.68 -1.05
CA GLU A 152 -8.94 2.04 -1.07
C GLU A 152 -8.69 2.63 -2.46
N ILE A 153 -9.75 3.12 -3.08
CA ILE A 153 -9.72 3.84 -4.37
C ILE A 153 -9.84 5.33 -4.06
N ILE A 154 -8.72 6.03 -4.13
CA ILE A 154 -8.64 7.42 -3.67
C ILE A 154 -8.76 8.38 -4.84
N ARG A 155 -9.82 9.17 -4.84
CA ARG A 155 -10.03 10.23 -5.81
C ARG A 155 -9.27 11.49 -5.39
N GLY A 156 -8.32 11.92 -6.22
CA GLY A 156 -7.78 13.28 -6.16
C GLY A 156 -8.85 14.30 -6.58
N LEU A 157 -8.54 15.58 -6.41
CA LEU A 157 -9.49 16.66 -6.72
C LEU A 157 -9.98 16.64 -8.19
N GLN A 158 -9.11 16.23 -9.12
CA GLN A 158 -9.36 16.24 -10.56
C GLN A 158 -9.73 14.87 -11.14
N THR A 159 -9.66 13.80 -10.34
CA THR A 159 -9.97 12.43 -10.81
C THR A 159 -11.37 12.35 -11.38
N SER A 160 -11.50 11.94 -12.66
CA SER A 160 -12.81 11.80 -13.33
C SER A 160 -13.58 10.57 -12.83
N ASP A 161 -14.91 10.61 -13.01
CA ASP A 161 -15.76 9.46 -12.71
C ASP A 161 -15.39 8.26 -13.59
N ALA A 162 -15.07 8.47 -14.86
CA ALA A 162 -14.66 7.42 -15.78
C ALA A 162 -13.38 6.70 -15.31
N THR A 163 -12.39 7.44 -14.78
CA THR A 163 -11.17 6.87 -14.20
C THR A 163 -11.49 6.08 -12.94
N HIS A 164 -12.28 6.65 -12.04
CA HIS A 164 -12.72 5.98 -10.81
C HIS A 164 -13.43 4.65 -11.11
N ASP A 165 -14.42 4.66 -12.00
CA ASP A 165 -15.25 3.50 -12.31
C ASP A 165 -14.43 2.38 -12.98
N ALA A 166 -13.53 2.74 -13.90
CA ALA A 166 -12.64 1.77 -14.56
C ALA A 166 -11.71 1.08 -13.54
N VAL A 167 -11.13 1.84 -12.60
CA VAL A 167 -10.19 1.31 -11.59
C VAL A 167 -10.94 0.53 -10.51
N LYS A 168 -12.13 0.96 -10.12
CA LYS A 168 -13.00 0.22 -9.20
C LYS A 168 -13.39 -1.14 -9.80
N ALA A 169 -13.83 -1.18 -11.05
CA ALA A 169 -14.14 -2.42 -11.75
C ALA A 169 -12.92 -3.35 -11.86
N LEU A 170 -11.72 -2.80 -12.08
CA LEU A 170 -10.49 -3.58 -12.02
C LEU A 170 -10.28 -4.21 -10.63
N ALA A 171 -10.38 -3.42 -9.56
CA ALA A 171 -10.21 -3.93 -8.20
C ALA A 171 -11.19 -5.08 -7.88
N GLU A 172 -12.45 -4.95 -8.30
CA GLU A 172 -13.45 -6.01 -8.19
C GLU A 172 -13.05 -7.27 -8.99
N LYS A 173 -12.55 -7.10 -10.23
CA LYS A 173 -12.04 -8.19 -11.07
C LYS A 173 -10.84 -8.90 -10.43
N LEU A 174 -10.00 -8.18 -9.66
CA LEU A 174 -8.90 -8.75 -8.87
C LEU A 174 -9.38 -9.53 -7.62
N GLY A 175 -10.69 -9.67 -7.41
CA GLY A 175 -11.27 -10.29 -6.22
C GLY A 175 -11.10 -9.45 -4.95
N LYS A 176 -10.90 -8.14 -5.11
CA LYS A 176 -10.80 -7.18 -4.01
C LYS A 176 -12.17 -6.55 -3.72
N THR A 177 -12.29 -5.99 -2.54
CA THR A 177 -13.42 -5.15 -2.13
C THR A 177 -12.94 -3.69 -2.15
N PRO A 178 -13.27 -2.92 -3.20
CA PRO A 178 -12.91 -1.51 -3.26
C PRO A 178 -13.82 -0.66 -2.38
N ILE A 179 -13.23 0.31 -1.68
CA ILE A 179 -13.97 1.42 -1.07
C ILE A 179 -13.54 2.73 -1.75
N THR A 180 -14.50 3.61 -2.00
CA THR A 180 -14.24 4.92 -2.58
C THR A 180 -13.89 5.91 -1.50
N VAL A 181 -12.77 6.59 -1.66
CA VAL A 181 -12.23 7.55 -0.69
C VAL A 181 -11.91 8.87 -1.38
N LYS A 182 -12.23 10.00 -0.75
CA LYS A 182 -11.70 11.30 -1.16
C LYS A 182 -10.27 11.47 -0.65
N ASN A 183 -9.43 12.14 -1.43
CA ASN A 183 -8.06 12.41 -1.02
C ASN A 183 -8.02 13.20 0.29
N ALA A 184 -7.44 12.59 1.31
CA ALA A 184 -7.17 13.17 2.62
C ALA A 184 -5.98 12.42 3.25
N PRO A 185 -5.18 13.03 4.13
CA PRO A 185 -4.08 12.36 4.82
C PRO A 185 -4.52 11.07 5.52
N GLY A 186 -3.87 9.94 5.20
CA GLY A 186 -4.15 8.63 5.77
C GLY A 186 -5.41 7.94 5.25
N PHE A 187 -6.09 8.52 4.26
CA PHE A 187 -7.31 8.00 3.64
C PHE A 187 -8.39 7.63 4.68
N VAL A 188 -8.88 6.39 4.73
CA VAL A 188 -9.84 5.95 5.75
C VAL A 188 -9.17 5.09 6.82
N VAL A 189 -8.49 4.01 6.41
CA VAL A 189 -8.00 3.01 7.36
C VAL A 189 -6.92 3.58 8.27
N ASN A 190 -5.85 4.13 7.69
CA ASN A 190 -4.75 4.68 8.49
C ASN A 190 -5.18 5.90 9.30
N ARG A 191 -6.12 6.71 8.77
CA ARG A 191 -6.68 7.86 9.45
C ARG A 191 -7.41 7.52 10.76
N ILE A 192 -7.95 6.31 10.86
CA ILE A 192 -8.60 5.80 12.08
C ILE A 192 -7.59 4.99 12.90
N LEU A 193 -6.86 4.08 12.26
CA LEU A 193 -6.00 3.11 12.91
C LEU A 193 -4.83 3.75 13.65
N VAL A 194 -4.09 4.67 13.00
CA VAL A 194 -2.85 5.20 13.61
C VAL A 194 -3.14 6.13 14.79
N PRO A 195 -4.15 7.02 14.77
CA PRO A 195 -4.58 7.73 15.97
C PRO A 195 -5.10 6.83 17.10
N MET A 196 -5.78 5.72 16.77
CA MET A 196 -6.18 4.72 17.76
C MET A 196 -4.94 4.07 18.43
N ILE A 197 -3.93 3.73 17.66
CA ILE A 197 -2.64 3.24 18.18
C ILE A 197 -1.99 4.31 19.06
N ASN A 198 -1.94 5.56 18.61
CA ASN A 198 -1.38 6.67 19.36
C ASN A 198 -2.10 6.89 20.69
N GLU A 199 -3.43 6.72 20.73
CA GLU A 199 -4.23 6.76 21.97
C GLU A 199 -3.84 5.64 22.92
N ALA A 200 -3.61 4.43 22.41
CA ALA A 200 -3.12 3.33 23.24
C ALA A 200 -1.74 3.64 23.88
N PHE A 201 -0.87 4.39 23.20
CA PHE A 201 0.37 4.90 23.79
C PHE A 201 0.13 5.93 24.89
N TYR A 202 -0.91 6.79 24.78
CA TYR A 202 -1.28 7.70 25.86
C TYR A 202 -1.77 6.93 27.09
N VAL A 203 -2.66 5.96 26.90
CA VAL A 203 -3.17 5.09 27.98
C VAL A 203 -2.01 4.36 28.70
N LEU A 204 -1.01 3.88 27.94
CA LEU A 204 0.19 3.28 28.48
C LEU A 204 1.06 4.29 29.23
N ALA A 205 1.31 5.46 28.66
CA ALA A 205 2.16 6.50 29.23
C ALA A 205 1.58 7.08 30.54
N GLU A 206 0.26 7.13 30.65
CA GLU A 206 -0.47 7.57 31.84
C GLU A 206 -0.51 6.50 32.95
N GLY A 207 -0.06 5.28 32.66
CA GLY A 207 -0.07 4.17 33.60
C GLY A 207 -1.47 3.66 33.92
N THR A 208 -2.44 3.88 33.02
CA THR A 208 -3.83 3.43 33.22
C THR A 208 -3.92 1.91 33.25
N ALA A 209 -3.13 1.20 32.43
CA ALA A 209 -3.06 -0.26 32.40
C ALA A 209 -1.69 -0.74 31.88
N THR A 210 -1.39 -2.03 32.08
CA THR A 210 -0.21 -2.68 31.49
C THR A 210 -0.35 -2.81 29.97
N PRO A 211 0.75 -2.95 29.21
CA PRO A 211 0.67 -3.19 27.76
C PRO A 211 -0.22 -4.39 27.42
N GLU A 212 -0.09 -5.47 28.20
CA GLU A 212 -0.85 -6.71 28.02
C GLU A 212 -2.34 -6.49 28.22
N ASP A 213 -2.72 -5.75 29.26
CA ASP A 213 -4.13 -5.46 29.58
C ASP A 213 -4.76 -4.52 28.53
N ILE A 214 -4.01 -3.53 28.01
CA ILE A 214 -4.46 -2.65 26.93
C ILE A 214 -4.78 -3.48 25.68
N ASP A 215 -3.84 -4.34 25.28
CA ASP A 215 -3.99 -5.16 24.08
C ASP A 215 -5.11 -6.20 24.26
N GLU A 216 -5.20 -6.86 25.41
CA GLU A 216 -6.26 -7.83 25.68
C GLU A 216 -7.63 -7.17 25.78
N GLY A 217 -7.71 -5.98 26.41
CA GLY A 217 -8.94 -5.19 26.44
C GLY A 217 -9.49 -4.87 25.06
N MET A 218 -8.64 -4.45 24.12
CA MET A 218 -9.05 -4.16 22.73
C MET A 218 -9.39 -5.44 21.94
N LYS A 219 -8.70 -6.55 22.20
CA LYS A 219 -9.02 -7.83 21.56
C LYS A 219 -10.37 -8.36 22.00
N LEU A 220 -10.64 -8.38 23.31
CA LEU A 220 -11.86 -8.96 23.86
C LEU A 220 -13.03 -7.99 23.88
N GLY A 221 -12.79 -6.71 24.20
CA GLY A 221 -13.83 -5.69 24.29
C GLY A 221 -14.29 -5.17 22.91
N CYS A 222 -13.39 -5.12 21.92
CA CYS A 222 -13.68 -4.61 20.58
C CYS A 222 -13.55 -5.66 19.47
N ASN A 223 -13.29 -6.93 19.82
CA ASN A 223 -13.09 -8.03 18.85
C ASN A 223 -11.97 -7.76 17.83
N HIS A 224 -10.91 -7.08 18.25
CA HIS A 224 -9.74 -6.88 17.40
C HIS A 224 -8.93 -8.17 17.29
N PRO A 225 -8.42 -8.52 16.10
CA PRO A 225 -7.61 -9.73 15.92
C PRO A 225 -6.23 -9.62 16.59
N ILE A 226 -5.78 -8.39 16.87
CA ILE A 226 -4.50 -8.05 17.51
C ILE A 226 -4.69 -6.77 18.29
N GLY A 227 -4.04 -6.66 19.46
CA GLY A 227 -4.07 -5.45 20.26
C GLY A 227 -3.29 -4.29 19.61
N PRO A 228 -3.63 -3.03 19.93
CA PRO A 228 -3.06 -1.85 19.28
C PRO A 228 -1.54 -1.71 19.48
N LEU A 229 -1.01 -2.07 20.64
CA LEU A 229 0.43 -1.96 20.94
C LEU A 229 1.23 -3.06 20.23
N ALA A 230 0.74 -4.30 20.23
CA ALA A 230 1.35 -5.38 19.43
C ALA A 230 1.26 -5.11 17.93
N LEU A 231 0.20 -4.44 17.46
CA LEU A 231 0.06 -4.00 16.09
C LEU A 231 1.07 -2.89 15.75
N ALA A 232 1.28 -1.93 16.65
CA ALA A 232 2.30 -0.91 16.50
C ALA A 232 3.70 -1.51 16.33
N ASP A 233 4.06 -2.49 17.15
CA ASP A 233 5.34 -3.21 17.05
C ASP A 233 5.48 -3.99 15.74
N MET A 234 4.38 -4.49 15.19
CA MET A 234 4.35 -5.18 13.89
C MET A 234 4.50 -4.21 12.72
N ILE A 235 3.88 -3.02 12.80
CA ILE A 235 3.99 -1.96 11.78
C ILE A 235 5.39 -1.34 11.81
N GLY A 236 5.88 -1.07 13.00
CA GLY A 236 7.08 -0.30 13.32
C GLY A 236 6.71 1.03 13.96
N LEU A 237 7.27 1.27 15.16
CA LEU A 237 6.96 2.48 15.94
C LEU A 237 7.40 3.77 15.22
N ASP A 238 8.50 3.73 14.48
CA ASP A 238 8.96 4.83 13.63
C ASP A 238 7.97 5.15 12.50
N VAL A 239 7.34 4.12 11.92
CA VAL A 239 6.28 4.31 10.90
C VAL A 239 5.04 4.94 11.53
N CYS A 240 4.60 4.45 12.69
CA CYS A 240 3.48 5.03 13.42
C CYS A 240 3.73 6.50 13.78
N LEU A 241 4.94 6.81 14.27
CA LEU A 241 5.34 8.19 14.60
C LEU A 241 5.30 9.08 13.35
N ALA A 242 5.94 8.66 12.25
CA ALA A 242 5.99 9.43 11.02
C ALA A 242 4.59 9.74 10.47
N VAL A 243 3.66 8.78 10.53
CA VAL A 243 2.27 9.00 10.09
C VAL A 243 1.56 10.02 10.98
N MET A 244 1.74 9.96 12.29
CA MET A 244 1.15 10.95 13.20
C MET A 244 1.72 12.35 12.98
N GLU A 245 3.01 12.46 12.66
CA GLU A 245 3.65 13.74 12.32
C GLU A 245 3.08 14.33 11.02
N VAL A 246 2.88 13.50 9.99
CA VAL A 246 2.20 13.92 8.76
C VAL A 246 0.78 14.42 9.05
N TYR A 247 0.03 13.75 9.94
CA TYR A 247 -1.31 14.21 10.29
C TYR A 247 -1.30 15.53 11.04
N LEU A 248 -0.37 15.70 11.97
CA LEU A 248 -0.22 16.95 12.71
C LEU A 248 0.10 18.11 11.76
N GLU A 249 1.00 17.90 10.81
CA GLU A 249 1.41 18.91 9.82
C GLU A 249 0.28 19.22 8.82
N GLU A 250 -0.28 18.22 8.17
CA GLU A 250 -1.24 18.41 7.07
C GLU A 250 -2.62 18.87 7.55
N PHE A 251 -3.04 18.52 8.77
CA PHE A 251 -4.31 19.00 9.35
C PHE A 251 -4.17 20.23 10.22
N GLY A 252 -2.97 20.53 10.76
CA GLY A 252 -2.74 21.63 11.69
C GLY A 252 -3.53 21.49 13.00
N ASP A 253 -4.00 20.30 13.36
CA ASP A 253 -4.84 20.05 14.52
C ASP A 253 -4.05 19.26 15.58
N SER A 254 -3.92 19.84 16.78
CA SER A 254 -3.17 19.27 17.89
C SER A 254 -3.68 17.91 18.38
N LYS A 255 -4.91 17.51 18.02
CA LYS A 255 -5.40 16.14 18.32
C LYS A 255 -4.58 15.03 17.68
N TYR A 256 -3.76 15.35 16.65
CA TYR A 256 -2.85 14.40 15.99
C TYR A 256 -1.43 14.45 16.54
N ARG A 257 -1.19 15.17 17.66
CA ARG A 257 0.15 15.14 18.26
C ARG A 257 0.54 13.71 18.64
N PRO A 258 1.74 13.25 18.25
CA PRO A 258 2.25 11.95 18.69
C PRO A 258 2.42 11.92 20.21
N CYS A 259 2.11 10.79 20.83
CA CYS A 259 2.38 10.55 22.23
C CYS A 259 3.88 10.68 22.51
N TYR A 260 4.25 11.32 23.63
CA TYR A 260 5.64 11.49 24.01
C TYR A 260 6.37 10.13 24.18
N LEU A 261 5.70 9.15 24.80
CA LEU A 261 6.27 7.81 24.97
C LEU A 261 6.63 7.16 23.62
N LEU A 262 5.78 7.31 22.60
CA LEU A 262 6.06 6.80 21.25
C LEU A 262 7.33 7.46 20.66
N ARG A 263 7.50 8.78 20.83
CA ARG A 263 8.71 9.49 20.40
C ARG A 263 9.97 8.98 21.13
N GLU A 264 9.91 8.81 22.45
CA GLU A 264 11.01 8.32 23.27
C GLU A 264 11.42 6.89 22.87
N MET A 265 10.46 6.01 22.63
CA MET A 265 10.75 4.64 22.21
C MET A 265 11.44 4.62 20.84
N VAL A 266 10.98 5.44 19.90
CA VAL A 266 11.61 5.57 18.58
C VAL A 266 13.04 6.13 18.72
N ALA A 267 13.24 7.18 19.52
CA ALA A 267 14.55 7.76 19.79
C ALA A 267 15.52 6.76 20.45
N ALA A 268 15.00 5.85 21.28
CA ALA A 268 15.77 4.77 21.90
C ALA A 268 16.06 3.59 20.94
N GLY A 269 15.63 3.65 19.67
CA GLY A 269 15.81 2.56 18.69
C GLY A 269 14.90 1.35 18.93
N ARG A 270 13.91 1.46 19.81
CA ARG A 270 12.90 0.42 20.08
C ARG A 270 11.80 0.52 19.03
N LEU A 271 12.03 -0.08 17.86
CA LEU A 271 11.17 0.10 16.68
C LEU A 271 10.16 -1.06 16.47
N GLY A 272 10.05 -1.96 17.43
CA GLY A 272 9.16 -3.13 17.36
C GLY A 272 9.86 -4.38 16.85
N ARG A 273 9.11 -5.27 16.20
CA ARG A 273 9.61 -6.58 15.75
C ARG A 273 10.87 -6.52 14.89
N LYS A 274 11.01 -5.51 14.06
CA LYS A 274 12.17 -5.35 13.16
C LYS A 274 13.50 -5.12 13.89
N THR A 275 13.47 -4.63 15.13
CA THR A 275 14.65 -4.47 16.00
C THR A 275 14.68 -5.45 17.16
N GLY A 276 13.73 -6.42 17.22
CA GLY A 276 13.60 -7.36 18.33
C GLY A 276 13.02 -6.74 19.60
N GLN A 277 12.81 -5.43 19.63
CA GLN A 277 12.28 -4.71 20.80
C GLN A 277 11.43 -3.52 20.37
N GLY A 278 10.26 -3.40 20.96
CA GLY A 278 9.33 -2.28 20.86
C GLY A 278 8.66 -2.04 22.18
N VAL A 279 7.32 -2.07 22.23
CA VAL A 279 6.55 -2.18 23.46
C VAL A 279 6.85 -3.53 24.11
N TYR A 280 6.90 -4.57 23.30
CA TYR A 280 7.27 -5.93 23.69
C TYR A 280 8.70 -6.28 23.27
N THR A 281 9.21 -7.40 23.80
CA THR A 281 10.46 -8.05 23.38
C THR A 281 10.13 -9.30 22.54
N TYR A 282 10.86 -9.53 21.45
CA TYR A 282 10.61 -10.59 20.47
C TYR A 282 11.79 -11.52 20.31
#